data_c2bd0449875bf347609d8bc791a1673a
#
_entry.id   c2bd0449875bf347609d8bc791a1673a
#
_cell.length_a   1.000
_cell.length_b   1.000
_cell.length_c   1.000
_cell.angle_alpha   90.00
_cell.angle_beta   90.00
_cell.angle_gamma   90.00
#
_symmetry.space_group_name_H-M   'P 1'
#
loop_
_entity.id
_entity.type
_entity.pdbx_description
1 polymer ?
#
loop_
_entity_poly.entity_id
_entity_poly.type
_entity_poly.pdbx_seq_one_letter_code
_entity_poly.pdbx_strand_id
1 'polypeptide(L)'
;MSVNRISFFLSFLLGVFFFSCSTTKKGFLNREYHSLTTKYNILFNAKEAFTVGETILKEAFEEDYSSLLPIEPINLRGENFDDTTIVPGFERAEEKAVKAIQKHSIKLNEIQYNRQIEDAYLVLGKARYFDRRFFPALEAFNFLLENGASAPIFTEGKIWREKTNIRLNNFDLAIENLRPLAQNLAPTNKLFPLSNASLAEAFIQLKALDSAAIYIQRAAAQEPKRKNKARYLFISGQLLELLGQQDSAQKAYARIGLLKRKAPRNLLIQAQINTVFLDTSWAPEEQINILKRLLNNYENEPYQHRILSALAKLNLEQQKDSIALDYFEKALAAPTIERFTEMENYQTLSAYFFMQGEYVKTANYLDRLLPFFDEKSTKFKQLQRRRESLSE
;
A
#
# COMPACT_ATOMS: atom_id res chain seq x y z
N MET A 1 -5.74 -52.50 -50.25
CA MET A 1 -6.16 -51.06 -50.35
C MET A 1 -6.10 -50.28 -49.01
N SER A 2 -5.53 -50.75 -47.93
CA SER A 2 -5.54 -50.08 -46.61
C SER A 2 -4.24 -49.28 -46.25
N VAL A 3 -3.07 -49.71 -46.75
CA VAL A 3 -1.77 -49.07 -46.40
C VAL A 3 -1.65 -47.67 -46.96
N ASN A 4 -2.13 -47.41 -48.16
CA ASN A 4 -2.04 -46.05 -48.77
C ASN A 4 -2.92 -44.98 -48.08
N ARG A 5 -4.02 -45.37 -47.45
CA ARG A 5 -4.86 -44.46 -46.71
C ARG A 5 -4.23 -44.01 -45.38
N ILE A 6 -3.59 -44.92 -44.67
CA ILE A 6 -2.88 -44.66 -43.42
C ILE A 6 -1.67 -43.75 -43.71
N SER A 7 -0.91 -44.03 -44.73
CA SER A 7 0.22 -43.21 -45.14
C SER A 7 -0.20 -41.78 -45.56
N PHE A 8 -1.31 -41.63 -46.26
CA PHE A 8 -1.87 -40.32 -46.62
C PHE A 8 -2.37 -39.54 -45.38
N PHE A 9 -3.03 -40.23 -44.43
CA PHE A 9 -3.46 -39.61 -43.16
C PHE A 9 -2.28 -39.21 -42.28
N LEU A 10 -1.21 -40.04 -42.23
CA LEU A 10 0.01 -39.72 -41.52
C LEU A 10 0.78 -38.54 -42.13
N SER A 11 0.86 -38.50 -43.47
CA SER A 11 1.47 -37.39 -44.21
C SER A 11 0.66 -36.07 -44.07
N PHE A 12 -0.68 -36.18 -44.04
CA PHE A 12 -1.56 -35.02 -43.77
C PHE A 12 -1.45 -34.55 -42.33
N LEU A 13 -1.35 -35.46 -41.38
CA LEU A 13 -1.12 -35.12 -39.95
C LEU A 13 0.26 -34.51 -39.73
N LEU A 14 1.32 -35.03 -40.42
CA LEU A 14 2.65 -34.43 -40.37
C LEU A 14 2.67 -33.04 -41.02
N GLY A 15 1.92 -32.83 -42.12
CA GLY A 15 1.82 -31.51 -42.81
C GLY A 15 1.15 -30.43 -41.93
N VAL A 16 0.26 -30.80 -41.04
CA VAL A 16 -0.41 -29.87 -40.09
C VAL A 16 0.56 -29.38 -39.00
N PHE A 17 1.59 -30.18 -38.65
CA PHE A 17 2.60 -29.78 -37.65
C PHE A 17 3.59 -28.72 -38.15
N PHE A 18 3.70 -28.45 -39.46
CA PHE A 18 4.58 -27.44 -40.03
C PHE A 18 3.95 -26.04 -40.17
N PHE A 19 2.72 -25.82 -39.69
CA PHE A 19 2.21 -24.47 -39.55
C PHE A 19 2.90 -23.79 -38.36
N SER A 20 4.14 -23.38 -38.56
CA SER A 20 4.87 -22.53 -37.61
C SER A 20 4.06 -21.27 -37.39
N CYS A 21 3.61 -21.07 -36.13
CA CYS A 21 2.96 -19.84 -35.74
C CYS A 21 3.95 -18.66 -35.87
N SER A 22 3.77 -17.87 -36.92
CA SER A 22 4.66 -16.76 -37.26
C SER A 22 4.09 -15.43 -36.73
N THR A 23 4.90 -14.64 -36.03
CA THR A 23 4.55 -13.29 -35.61
C THR A 23 4.48 -12.28 -36.75
N THR A 24 4.87 -12.69 -37.94
CA THR A 24 4.84 -11.84 -39.16
C THR A 24 3.54 -11.96 -39.97
N LYS A 25 2.62 -12.86 -39.57
CA LYS A 25 1.36 -13.09 -40.30
C LYS A 25 0.17 -12.60 -39.48
N LYS A 26 -0.71 -11.78 -40.09
CA LYS A 26 -1.94 -11.25 -39.50
C LYS A 26 -3.21 -12.13 -39.71
N GLY A 27 -3.04 -13.38 -40.19
CA GLY A 27 -4.15 -14.30 -40.43
C GLY A 27 -4.97 -14.56 -39.14
N PHE A 28 -6.29 -14.77 -39.26
CA PHE A 28 -7.19 -14.96 -38.12
C PHE A 28 -6.71 -16.04 -37.14
N LEU A 29 -6.42 -17.24 -37.63
CA LEU A 29 -5.95 -18.36 -36.79
C LEU A 29 -4.64 -18.03 -36.06
N ASN A 30 -3.73 -17.33 -36.69
CA ASN A 30 -2.48 -16.94 -36.09
C ASN A 30 -2.68 -15.92 -34.97
N ARG A 31 -3.54 -14.93 -35.18
CA ARG A 31 -3.89 -13.95 -34.13
C ARG A 31 -4.55 -14.59 -32.92
N GLU A 32 -5.54 -15.47 -33.17
CA GLU A 32 -6.23 -16.19 -32.09
C GLU A 32 -5.29 -17.09 -31.30
N TYR A 33 -4.41 -17.84 -31.95
CA TYR A 33 -3.40 -18.66 -31.26
C TYR A 33 -2.51 -17.82 -30.35
N HIS A 34 -1.92 -16.74 -30.88
CA HIS A 34 -1.07 -15.85 -30.08
C HIS A 34 -1.84 -15.17 -28.96
N SER A 35 -3.07 -14.71 -29.22
CA SER A 35 -3.94 -14.07 -28.20
C SER A 35 -4.29 -15.05 -27.07
N LEU A 36 -4.76 -16.25 -27.38
CA LEU A 36 -5.12 -17.27 -26.39
C LEU A 36 -3.90 -17.72 -25.57
N THR A 37 -2.76 -18.01 -26.23
CA THR A 37 -1.54 -18.41 -25.53
C THR A 37 -1.03 -17.29 -24.62
N THR A 38 -1.07 -16.04 -25.08
CA THR A 38 -0.68 -14.90 -24.26
C THR A 38 -1.59 -14.76 -23.04
N LYS A 39 -2.89 -14.79 -23.25
CA LYS A 39 -3.89 -14.57 -22.19
C LYS A 39 -3.89 -15.66 -21.12
N TYR A 40 -4.06 -16.91 -21.53
CA TYR A 40 -4.35 -18.02 -20.62
C TYR A 40 -3.12 -18.76 -20.10
N ASN A 41 -1.95 -18.54 -20.70
CA ASN A 41 -0.72 -19.13 -20.21
C ASN A 41 0.22 -18.05 -19.66
N ILE A 42 0.68 -17.12 -20.51
CA ILE A 42 1.76 -16.22 -20.12
C ILE A 42 1.29 -15.15 -19.15
N LEU A 43 0.22 -14.40 -19.50
CA LEU A 43 -0.31 -13.33 -18.65
C LEU A 43 -1.02 -13.84 -17.41
N PHE A 44 -1.65 -15.02 -17.48
CA PHE A 44 -2.18 -15.66 -16.29
C PHE A 44 -1.06 -15.87 -15.27
N ASN A 45 0.03 -16.54 -15.66
CA ASN A 45 1.19 -16.77 -14.79
C ASN A 45 1.88 -15.46 -14.37
N ALA A 46 1.88 -14.42 -15.21
CA ALA A 46 2.41 -13.12 -14.83
C ALA A 46 1.57 -12.47 -13.72
N LYS A 47 0.25 -12.50 -13.83
CA LYS A 47 -0.68 -11.95 -12.84
C LYS A 47 -0.65 -12.72 -11.52
N GLU A 48 -0.52 -14.04 -11.57
CA GLU A 48 -0.33 -14.88 -10.37
C GLU A 48 0.98 -14.51 -9.65
N ALA A 49 2.10 -14.45 -10.38
CA ALA A 49 3.39 -14.06 -9.82
C ALA A 49 3.36 -12.63 -9.24
N PHE A 50 2.70 -11.70 -9.92
CA PHE A 50 2.48 -10.34 -9.43
C PHE A 50 1.70 -10.32 -8.11
N THR A 51 0.64 -11.12 -8.00
CA THR A 51 -0.18 -11.23 -6.78
C THR A 51 0.64 -11.77 -5.60
N VAL A 52 1.55 -12.72 -5.85
CA VAL A 52 2.49 -13.22 -4.83
C VAL A 52 3.39 -12.09 -4.34
N GLY A 53 3.98 -11.31 -5.26
CA GLY A 53 4.82 -10.16 -4.90
C GLY A 53 4.06 -9.10 -4.10
N GLU A 54 2.83 -8.75 -4.50
CA GLU A 54 1.98 -7.83 -3.73
C GLU A 54 1.68 -8.34 -2.32
N THR A 55 1.47 -9.65 -2.17
CA THR A 55 1.18 -10.26 -0.86
C THR A 55 2.39 -10.15 0.05
N ILE A 56 3.58 -10.52 -0.45
CA ILE A 56 4.84 -10.41 0.30
C ILE A 56 5.09 -8.97 0.77
N LEU A 57 4.91 -7.97 -0.12
CA LEU A 57 5.10 -6.57 0.27
C LEU A 57 4.12 -6.12 1.35
N LYS A 58 2.84 -6.51 1.23
CA LYS A 58 1.81 -6.12 2.20
C LYS A 58 1.99 -6.79 3.55
N GLU A 59 2.49 -8.02 3.58
CA GLU A 59 2.78 -8.75 4.83
C GLU A 59 4.05 -8.23 5.52
N ALA A 60 5.01 -7.74 4.75
CA ALA A 60 6.24 -7.14 5.28
C ALA A 60 6.06 -5.67 5.71
N PHE A 61 4.91 -5.05 5.41
CA PHE A 61 4.67 -3.66 5.73
C PHE A 61 4.20 -3.49 7.18
N GLU A 62 4.97 -2.74 7.97
CA GLU A 62 4.60 -2.35 9.33
C GLU A 62 3.92 -0.98 9.33
N GLU A 63 2.77 -0.89 10.00
CA GLU A 63 1.98 0.35 10.07
C GLU A 63 2.50 1.28 11.17
N ASP A 64 2.91 2.48 10.81
CA ASP A 64 3.18 3.56 11.76
C ASP A 64 1.93 4.43 11.94
N TYR A 65 1.16 4.17 12.98
CA TYR A 65 -0.07 4.91 13.30
C TYR A 65 0.18 6.29 13.93
N SER A 66 1.42 6.59 14.31
CA SER A 66 1.81 7.93 14.82
C SER A 66 1.97 8.94 13.68
N SER A 67 2.04 8.46 12.45
CA SER A 67 2.14 9.25 11.23
C SER A 67 0.94 9.04 10.30
N LEU A 68 0.80 9.94 9.30
CA LEU A 68 -0.19 9.74 8.24
C LEU A 68 0.15 8.49 7.45
N LEU A 69 -0.76 7.50 7.45
CA LEU A 69 -0.55 6.26 6.73
C LEU A 69 -0.42 6.49 5.22
N PRO A 70 0.48 5.77 4.54
CA PRO A 70 0.57 5.82 3.08
C PRO A 70 -0.68 5.19 2.45
N ILE A 71 -1.09 5.71 1.32
CA ILE A 71 -2.25 5.17 0.58
C ILE A 71 -1.99 3.73 0.14
N GLU A 72 -0.77 3.44 -0.31
CA GLU A 72 -0.30 2.08 -0.54
C GLU A 72 0.61 1.63 0.63
N PRO A 73 0.31 0.47 1.25
CA PRO A 73 1.16 -0.11 2.30
C PRO A 73 2.45 -0.70 1.70
N ILE A 74 3.36 0.17 1.32
CA ILE A 74 4.63 -0.18 0.69
C ILE A 74 5.72 0.72 1.26
N ASN A 75 6.81 0.14 1.71
CA ASN A 75 8.01 0.88 2.09
C ASN A 75 8.74 1.35 0.84
N LEU A 76 8.55 2.61 0.48
CA LEU A 76 9.16 3.21 -0.70
C LEU A 76 10.44 3.98 -0.39
N ARG A 77 10.64 4.35 0.86
CA ARG A 77 11.88 4.96 1.35
C ARG A 77 12.53 3.99 2.30
N GLY A 78 13.55 3.31 1.82
CA GLY A 78 14.34 2.47 2.68
C GLY A 78 15.33 3.30 3.47
N GLU A 79 15.02 3.61 4.72
CA GLU A 79 16.08 3.70 5.72
C GLU A 79 16.65 2.31 6.03
N ASN A 80 15.96 1.24 5.63
CA ASN A 80 16.33 -0.16 5.84
C ASN A 80 16.09 -1.09 4.63
N PHE A 81 15.79 -0.55 3.44
CA PHE A 81 15.71 -1.35 2.22
C PHE A 81 17.00 -1.15 1.44
N ASP A 82 17.86 -2.13 1.49
CA ASP A 82 18.93 -2.27 0.51
C ASP A 82 18.28 -2.22 -0.89
N ASP A 83 18.71 -1.30 -1.76
CA ASP A 83 18.16 -1.11 -3.11
C ASP A 83 18.25 -2.36 -3.98
N THR A 84 18.91 -3.38 -3.49
CA THR A 84 19.12 -4.68 -4.15
C THR A 84 18.07 -5.72 -3.77
N THR A 85 17.12 -5.46 -2.86
CA THR A 85 16.15 -6.46 -2.45
C THR A 85 15.09 -6.67 -3.52
N ILE A 86 15.30 -7.65 -4.39
CA ILE A 86 14.33 -8.12 -5.37
C ILE A 86 13.20 -8.83 -4.62
N VAL A 87 11.96 -8.37 -4.82
CA VAL A 87 10.79 -9.05 -4.25
C VAL A 87 10.41 -10.22 -5.17
N PRO A 88 10.50 -11.47 -4.69
CA PRO A 88 10.07 -12.62 -5.48
C PRO A 88 8.63 -12.43 -5.96
N GLY A 89 8.38 -12.69 -7.22
CA GLY A 89 7.09 -12.50 -7.85
C GLY A 89 7.08 -11.35 -8.85
N PHE A 90 7.63 -10.17 -8.55
CA PHE A 90 7.67 -9.08 -9.53
C PHE A 90 8.66 -9.36 -10.66
N GLU A 91 9.85 -9.87 -10.35
CA GLU A 91 10.80 -10.33 -11.37
C GLU A 91 10.17 -11.36 -12.31
N ARG A 92 9.50 -12.38 -11.74
CA ARG A 92 8.81 -13.41 -12.54
C ARG A 92 7.64 -12.82 -13.35
N ALA A 93 6.90 -11.86 -12.80
CA ALA A 93 5.83 -11.18 -13.51
C ALA A 93 6.38 -10.39 -14.71
N GLU A 94 7.51 -9.67 -14.52
CA GLU A 94 8.23 -8.97 -15.58
C GLU A 94 8.73 -9.93 -16.66
N GLU A 95 9.43 -11.01 -16.30
CA GLU A 95 9.88 -12.03 -17.26
C GLU A 95 8.74 -12.55 -18.15
N LYS A 96 7.58 -12.85 -17.53
CA LYS A 96 6.42 -13.33 -18.28
C LYS A 96 5.83 -12.25 -19.17
N ALA A 97 5.73 -11.01 -18.69
CA ALA A 97 5.25 -9.87 -19.48
C ALA A 97 6.19 -9.61 -20.68
N VAL A 98 7.50 -9.58 -20.46
CA VAL A 98 8.51 -9.45 -21.52
C VAL A 98 8.41 -10.61 -22.51
N LYS A 99 8.26 -11.85 -22.03
CA LYS A 99 8.07 -13.02 -22.90
C LYS A 99 6.81 -12.88 -23.76
N ALA A 100 5.70 -12.36 -23.21
CA ALA A 100 4.49 -12.11 -23.98
C ALA A 100 4.75 -11.11 -25.10
N ILE A 101 5.42 -10.00 -24.80
CA ILE A 101 5.76 -8.94 -25.75
C ILE A 101 6.67 -9.48 -26.85
N GLN A 102 7.75 -10.17 -26.50
CA GLN A 102 8.76 -10.63 -27.47
C GLN A 102 8.27 -11.80 -28.35
N LYS A 103 7.49 -12.72 -27.78
CA LYS A 103 7.12 -13.97 -28.47
C LYS A 103 5.75 -13.91 -29.14
N HIS A 104 4.88 -13.00 -28.75
CA HIS A 104 3.48 -12.99 -29.17
C HIS A 104 3.01 -11.63 -29.72
N SER A 105 3.88 -10.62 -29.81
CA SER A 105 3.58 -9.38 -30.50
C SER A 105 3.43 -9.64 -32.01
N ILE A 106 2.34 -9.16 -32.59
CA ILE A 106 2.10 -9.18 -34.03
C ILE A 106 1.94 -7.73 -34.46
N LYS A 107 3.07 -7.05 -34.70
CA LYS A 107 3.10 -5.63 -35.12
C LYS A 107 3.41 -5.54 -36.63
N LEU A 108 2.43 -5.06 -37.40
CA LEU A 108 2.53 -4.86 -38.83
C LEU A 108 2.06 -3.45 -39.18
N ASN A 109 2.87 -2.69 -39.90
CA ASN A 109 2.57 -1.31 -40.29
C ASN A 109 2.15 -0.45 -39.08
N GLU A 110 2.93 -0.54 -37.99
CA GLU A 110 2.68 0.15 -36.70
C GLU A 110 1.40 -0.29 -35.92
N ILE A 111 0.62 -1.23 -36.47
CA ILE A 111 -0.62 -1.72 -35.81
C ILE A 111 -0.29 -3.02 -35.06
N GLN A 112 -0.62 -3.05 -33.77
CA GLN A 112 -0.55 -4.26 -32.93
C GLN A 112 -1.82 -5.08 -33.07
N TYR A 113 -1.70 -6.32 -33.58
CA TYR A 113 -2.83 -7.22 -33.81
C TYR A 113 -3.14 -8.16 -32.64
N ASN A 114 -2.20 -8.37 -31.71
CA ASN A 114 -2.47 -9.11 -30.48
C ASN A 114 -2.80 -8.14 -29.34
N ARG A 115 -4.09 -7.98 -29.04
CA ARG A 115 -4.58 -7.07 -27.99
C ARG A 115 -4.07 -7.40 -26.60
N GLN A 116 -3.64 -8.63 -26.34
CA GLN A 116 -3.08 -9.02 -25.03
C GLN A 116 -1.73 -8.37 -24.73
N ILE A 117 -1.09 -7.78 -25.73
CA ILE A 117 0.18 -7.05 -25.55
C ILE A 117 -0.04 -5.75 -24.73
N GLU A 118 -1.20 -5.14 -24.84
CA GLU A 118 -1.58 -4.00 -23.99
C GLU A 118 -1.58 -4.41 -22.50
N ASP A 119 -2.21 -5.55 -22.16
CA ASP A 119 -2.18 -6.13 -20.83
C ASP A 119 -0.76 -6.48 -20.36
N ALA A 120 0.10 -6.95 -21.31
CA ALA A 120 1.48 -7.29 -21.00
C ALA A 120 2.28 -6.05 -20.59
N TYR A 121 2.17 -4.93 -21.31
CA TYR A 121 2.80 -3.67 -20.92
C TYR A 121 2.27 -3.10 -19.61
N LEU A 122 0.98 -3.23 -19.34
CA LEU A 122 0.39 -2.82 -18.06
C LEU A 122 0.97 -3.64 -16.90
N VAL A 123 1.06 -4.97 -17.04
CA VAL A 123 1.67 -5.85 -16.02
C VAL A 123 3.16 -5.54 -15.87
N LEU A 124 3.88 -5.33 -16.96
CA LEU A 124 5.31 -4.97 -16.97
C LEU A 124 5.55 -3.69 -16.18
N GLY A 125 4.79 -2.63 -16.50
CA GLY A 125 4.92 -1.35 -15.81
C GLY A 125 4.61 -1.47 -14.31
N LYS A 126 3.55 -2.20 -13.94
CA LYS A 126 3.20 -2.46 -12.53
C LYS A 126 4.28 -3.27 -11.80
N ALA A 127 4.80 -4.33 -12.41
CA ALA A 127 5.86 -5.14 -11.80
C ALA A 127 7.11 -4.29 -11.51
N ARG A 128 7.54 -3.48 -12.46
CA ARG A 128 8.65 -2.55 -12.30
C ARG A 128 8.39 -1.46 -11.26
N TYR A 129 7.14 -0.94 -11.17
CA TYR A 129 6.73 0.02 -10.16
C TYR A 129 6.87 -0.54 -8.73
N PHE A 130 6.35 -1.73 -8.49
CA PHE A 130 6.43 -2.38 -7.18
C PHE A 130 7.84 -2.86 -6.84
N ASP A 131 8.66 -3.13 -7.85
CA ASP A 131 10.09 -3.39 -7.72
C ASP A 131 10.93 -2.09 -7.61
N ARG A 132 10.27 -0.95 -7.41
CA ARG A 132 10.85 0.40 -7.22
C ARG A 132 11.71 0.90 -8.39
N ARG A 133 11.65 0.25 -9.54
CA ARG A 133 12.30 0.68 -10.79
C ARG A 133 11.37 1.63 -11.55
N PHE A 134 11.22 2.88 -11.02
CA PHE A 134 10.22 3.83 -11.49
C PHE A 134 10.44 4.34 -12.89
N PHE A 135 11.68 4.61 -13.31
CA PHE A 135 11.97 5.02 -14.70
C PHE A 135 11.60 3.92 -15.71
N PRO A 136 12.07 2.66 -15.57
CA PRO A 136 11.60 1.57 -16.42
C PRO A 136 10.10 1.31 -16.38
N ALA A 137 9.44 1.56 -15.25
CA ALA A 137 7.98 1.49 -15.15
C ALA A 137 7.30 2.58 -15.98
N LEU A 138 7.81 3.82 -15.88
CA LEU A 138 7.31 4.97 -16.66
C LEU A 138 7.42 4.73 -18.16
N GLU A 139 8.56 4.18 -18.63
CA GLU A 139 8.76 3.80 -20.02
C GLU A 139 7.71 2.78 -20.50
N ALA A 140 7.42 1.75 -19.70
CA ALA A 140 6.43 0.74 -20.05
C ALA A 140 5.01 1.35 -20.15
N PHE A 141 4.64 2.26 -19.27
CA PHE A 141 3.35 2.95 -19.31
C PHE A 141 3.27 3.95 -20.48
N ASN A 142 4.33 4.71 -20.75
CA ASN A 142 4.37 5.61 -21.90
C ASN A 142 4.21 4.83 -23.21
N PHE A 143 4.95 3.73 -23.37
CA PHE A 143 4.83 2.89 -24.56
C PHE A 143 3.38 2.36 -24.73
N LEU A 144 2.74 1.92 -23.63
CA LEU A 144 1.35 1.49 -23.64
C LEU A 144 0.40 2.59 -24.15
N LEU A 145 0.59 3.81 -23.70
CA LEU A 145 -0.28 4.95 -24.02
C LEU A 145 -0.08 5.49 -25.44
N GLU A 146 1.15 5.45 -25.95
CA GLU A 146 1.51 5.92 -27.31
C GLU A 146 1.06 4.94 -28.40
N ASN A 147 0.97 3.65 -28.10
CA ASN A 147 0.62 2.62 -29.08
C ASN A 147 -0.89 2.29 -29.14
N GLY A 148 -1.74 3.16 -28.65
CA GLY A 148 -3.19 3.11 -28.90
C GLY A 148 -3.92 2.00 -28.13
N ALA A 149 -3.65 1.86 -26.83
CA ALA A 149 -4.34 0.90 -25.97
C ALA A 149 -5.86 1.06 -25.97
N SER A 150 -6.58 -0.03 -25.74
CA SER A 150 -8.03 -0.04 -25.57
C SER A 150 -8.47 0.83 -24.38
N ALA A 151 -9.65 1.46 -24.46
CA ALA A 151 -10.08 2.48 -23.53
C ALA A 151 -9.95 2.12 -22.02
N PRO A 152 -10.31 0.90 -21.55
CA PRO A 152 -10.13 0.54 -20.15
C PRO A 152 -8.65 0.45 -19.75
N ILE A 153 -7.82 -0.18 -20.57
CA ILE A 153 -6.38 -0.35 -20.32
C ILE A 153 -5.65 0.98 -20.42
N PHE A 154 -6.05 1.83 -21.39
CA PHE A 154 -5.52 3.19 -21.55
C PHE A 154 -5.76 4.04 -20.28
N THR A 155 -6.98 4.01 -19.74
CA THR A 155 -7.32 4.74 -18.52
C THR A 155 -6.53 4.22 -17.32
N GLU A 156 -6.41 2.91 -17.18
CA GLU A 156 -5.63 2.29 -16.10
C GLU A 156 -4.13 2.62 -16.24
N GLY A 157 -3.60 2.54 -17.47
CA GLY A 157 -2.22 2.91 -17.80
C GLY A 157 -1.91 4.37 -17.45
N LYS A 158 -2.82 5.31 -17.74
CA LYS A 158 -2.69 6.71 -17.32
C LYS A 158 -2.57 6.85 -15.80
N ILE A 159 -3.45 6.19 -15.04
CA ILE A 159 -3.39 6.27 -13.57
C ILE A 159 -2.06 5.72 -13.05
N TRP A 160 -1.60 4.58 -13.55
CA TRP A 160 -0.33 3.98 -13.12
C TRP A 160 0.88 4.81 -13.53
N ARG A 161 0.85 5.44 -14.71
CA ARG A 161 1.88 6.40 -15.11
C ARG A 161 1.99 7.56 -14.12
N GLU A 162 0.86 8.14 -13.72
CA GLU A 162 0.87 9.25 -12.77
C GLU A 162 1.23 8.81 -11.35
N LYS A 163 0.84 7.61 -10.93
CA LYS A 163 1.37 7.02 -9.69
C LYS A 163 2.89 6.91 -9.72
N THR A 164 3.44 6.55 -10.88
CA THR A 164 4.89 6.50 -11.06
C THR A 164 5.51 7.90 -11.02
N ASN A 165 4.87 8.90 -11.62
CA ASN A 165 5.28 10.30 -11.51
C ASN A 165 5.30 10.81 -10.06
N ILE A 166 4.31 10.41 -9.23
CA ILE A 166 4.32 10.73 -7.79
C ILE A 166 5.56 10.16 -7.10
N ARG A 167 5.98 8.91 -7.44
CA ARG A 167 7.21 8.31 -6.89
C ARG A 167 8.49 9.01 -7.34
N LEU A 168 8.45 9.63 -8.52
CA LEU A 168 9.54 10.45 -9.07
C LEU A 168 9.48 11.92 -8.62
N ASN A 169 8.60 12.26 -7.67
CA ASN A 169 8.34 13.61 -7.13
C ASN A 169 7.79 14.62 -8.17
N ASN A 170 7.24 14.15 -9.30
CA ASN A 170 6.58 14.97 -10.30
C ASN A 170 5.10 15.22 -9.91
N PHE A 171 4.87 15.82 -8.74
CA PHE A 171 3.54 15.91 -8.12
C PHE A 171 2.56 16.78 -8.92
N ASP A 172 3.01 17.96 -9.40
CA ASP A 172 2.17 18.88 -10.16
C ASP A 172 1.70 18.25 -11.48
N LEU A 173 2.60 17.60 -12.20
CA LEU A 173 2.27 16.86 -13.42
C LEU A 173 1.26 15.74 -13.15
N ALA A 174 1.46 15.00 -12.07
CA ALA A 174 0.55 13.93 -11.68
C ALA A 174 -0.85 14.48 -11.34
N ILE A 175 -0.94 15.61 -10.64
CA ILE A 175 -2.21 16.28 -10.33
C ILE A 175 -2.89 16.76 -11.60
N GLU A 176 -2.18 17.43 -12.49
CA GLU A 176 -2.69 17.92 -13.77
C GLU A 176 -3.35 16.78 -14.57
N ASN A 177 -2.70 15.63 -14.66
CA ASN A 177 -3.17 14.50 -15.44
C ASN A 177 -4.24 13.66 -14.71
N LEU A 178 -4.18 13.50 -13.37
CA LEU A 178 -5.15 12.71 -12.60
C LEU A 178 -6.46 13.46 -12.36
N ARG A 179 -6.44 14.78 -12.22
CA ARG A 179 -7.64 15.57 -11.89
C ARG A 179 -8.76 15.38 -12.91
N PRO A 180 -8.54 15.48 -14.24
CA PRO A 180 -9.57 15.21 -15.22
C PRO A 180 -10.09 13.75 -15.15
N LEU A 181 -9.21 12.78 -14.87
CA LEU A 181 -9.63 11.39 -14.72
C LEU A 181 -10.55 11.22 -13.49
N ALA A 182 -10.16 11.77 -12.34
CA ALA A 182 -10.94 11.70 -11.11
C ALA A 182 -12.29 12.43 -11.19
N GLN A 183 -12.40 13.45 -12.07
CA GLN A 183 -13.64 14.21 -12.30
C GLN A 183 -14.56 13.54 -13.32
N ASN A 184 -14.01 12.99 -14.39
CA ASN A 184 -14.80 12.47 -15.53
C ASN A 184 -15.17 10.99 -15.41
N LEU A 185 -14.46 10.22 -14.57
CA LEU A 185 -14.84 8.84 -14.31
C LEU A 185 -16.14 8.78 -13.51
N ALA A 186 -17.11 8.02 -14.01
CA ALA A 186 -18.34 7.75 -13.26
C ALA A 186 -18.03 7.03 -11.94
N PRO A 187 -18.74 7.33 -10.84
CA PRO A 187 -18.54 6.66 -9.54
C PRO A 187 -18.65 5.12 -9.59
N THR A 188 -19.40 4.59 -10.55
CA THR A 188 -19.54 3.15 -10.80
C THR A 188 -18.38 2.53 -11.57
N ASN A 189 -17.46 3.33 -12.10
CA ASN A 189 -16.28 2.84 -12.81
C ASN A 189 -15.31 2.19 -11.83
N LYS A 190 -14.79 1.02 -12.16
CA LYS A 190 -13.84 0.27 -11.32
C LYS A 190 -12.53 1.04 -11.01
N LEU A 191 -12.17 1.98 -11.88
CA LEU A 191 -10.95 2.80 -11.74
C LEU A 191 -11.20 4.10 -10.95
N PHE A 192 -12.45 4.43 -10.63
CA PHE A 192 -12.79 5.64 -9.88
C PHE A 192 -12.09 5.69 -8.50
N PRO A 193 -12.09 4.62 -7.68
CA PRO A 193 -11.39 4.66 -6.40
C PRO A 193 -9.88 4.83 -6.57
N LEU A 194 -9.29 4.11 -7.53
CA LEU A 194 -7.85 4.17 -7.79
C LEU A 194 -7.41 5.57 -8.24
N SER A 195 -8.14 6.21 -9.17
CA SER A 195 -7.81 7.56 -9.64
C SER A 195 -7.90 8.60 -8.54
N ASN A 196 -8.97 8.55 -7.72
CA ASN A 196 -9.15 9.47 -6.60
C ASN A 196 -8.12 9.25 -5.49
N ALA A 197 -7.78 7.99 -5.15
CA ALA A 197 -6.74 7.67 -4.17
C ALA A 197 -5.36 8.14 -4.64
N SER A 198 -5.02 7.94 -5.92
CA SER A 198 -3.74 8.41 -6.49
C SER A 198 -3.65 9.94 -6.49
N LEU A 199 -4.76 10.62 -6.79
CA LEU A 199 -4.80 12.09 -6.73
C LEU A 199 -4.68 12.60 -5.28
N ALA A 200 -5.32 11.91 -4.31
CA ALA A 200 -5.14 12.22 -2.89
C ALA A 200 -3.67 12.05 -2.45
N GLU A 201 -2.98 11.03 -2.94
CA GLU A 201 -1.56 10.81 -2.65
C GLU A 201 -0.68 11.97 -3.14
N ALA A 202 -0.91 12.46 -4.36
CA ALA A 202 -0.20 13.61 -4.89
C ALA A 202 -0.43 14.87 -4.04
N PHE A 203 -1.67 15.13 -3.59
CA PHE A 203 -1.97 16.23 -2.69
C PHE A 203 -1.34 16.08 -1.29
N ILE A 204 -1.26 14.87 -0.76
CA ILE A 204 -0.56 14.60 0.50
C ILE A 204 0.92 15.00 0.38
N GLN A 205 1.57 14.64 -0.73
CA GLN A 205 2.99 14.98 -0.95
C GLN A 205 3.21 16.51 -1.04
N LEU A 206 2.27 17.24 -1.61
CA LEU A 206 2.27 18.72 -1.64
C LEU A 206 1.77 19.36 -0.35
N LYS A 207 1.40 18.57 0.69
CA LYS A 207 0.81 19.05 1.95
C LYS A 207 -0.52 19.82 1.76
N ALA A 208 -1.19 19.63 0.64
CA ALA A 208 -2.53 20.19 0.37
C ALA A 208 -3.61 19.28 0.98
N LEU A 209 -3.66 19.26 2.34
CA LEU A 209 -4.40 18.26 3.12
C LEU A 209 -5.91 18.34 2.89
N ASP A 210 -6.49 19.54 2.68
CA ASP A 210 -7.92 19.71 2.35
C ASP A 210 -8.30 18.96 1.08
N SER A 211 -7.52 19.17 0.01
CA SER A 211 -7.74 18.48 -1.27
C SER A 211 -7.55 16.98 -1.11
N ALA A 212 -6.51 16.55 -0.41
CA ALA A 212 -6.25 15.14 -0.12
C ALA A 212 -7.44 14.48 0.60
N ALA A 213 -8.01 15.15 1.62
CA ALA A 213 -9.16 14.64 2.37
C ALA A 213 -10.39 14.46 1.46
N ILE A 214 -10.67 15.41 0.57
CA ILE A 214 -11.79 15.32 -0.37
C ILE A 214 -11.64 14.09 -1.29
N TYR A 215 -10.47 13.92 -1.90
CA TYR A 215 -10.28 12.85 -2.87
C TYR A 215 -10.18 11.46 -2.22
N ILE A 216 -9.56 11.33 -1.03
CA ILE A 216 -9.54 10.05 -0.34
C ILE A 216 -10.94 9.62 0.15
N GLN A 217 -11.80 10.57 0.55
CA GLN A 217 -13.19 10.30 0.90
C GLN A 217 -13.99 9.81 -0.31
N ARG A 218 -13.79 10.42 -1.48
CA ARG A 218 -14.40 9.97 -2.74
C ARG A 218 -13.95 8.54 -3.08
N ALA A 219 -12.66 8.24 -2.95
CA ALA A 219 -12.13 6.90 -3.14
C ALA A 219 -12.76 5.91 -2.16
N ALA A 220 -12.80 6.22 -0.86
CA ALA A 220 -13.38 5.37 0.17
C ALA A 220 -14.87 5.09 -0.05
N ALA A 221 -15.64 6.06 -0.57
CA ALA A 221 -17.06 5.91 -0.82
C ALA A 221 -17.36 4.77 -1.81
N GLN A 222 -16.56 4.66 -2.87
CA GLN A 222 -16.79 3.74 -3.99
C GLN A 222 -15.86 2.51 -4.00
N GLU A 223 -14.90 2.39 -3.07
CA GLU A 223 -13.98 1.25 -3.02
C GLU A 223 -14.71 -0.06 -2.67
N PRO A 224 -14.73 -1.05 -3.58
CA PRO A 224 -15.43 -2.31 -3.34
C PRO A 224 -14.66 -3.26 -2.42
N LYS A 225 -13.31 -3.21 -2.43
CA LYS A 225 -12.46 -4.07 -1.61
C LYS A 225 -12.42 -3.54 -0.17
N ARG A 226 -13.02 -4.29 0.75
CA ARG A 226 -13.21 -3.87 2.15
C ARG A 226 -11.90 -3.50 2.85
N LYS A 227 -10.78 -4.20 2.54
CA LYS A 227 -9.46 -3.88 3.09
C LYS A 227 -9.00 -2.49 2.67
N ASN A 228 -9.06 -2.17 1.37
CA ASN A 228 -8.69 -0.85 0.85
C ASN A 228 -9.64 0.24 1.37
N LYS A 229 -10.96 -0.06 1.40
CA LYS A 229 -11.96 0.87 1.93
C LYS A 229 -11.67 1.25 3.39
N ALA A 230 -11.33 0.28 4.23
CA ALA A 230 -10.95 0.53 5.62
C ALA A 230 -9.72 1.44 5.70
N ARG A 231 -8.70 1.20 4.87
CA ARG A 231 -7.50 2.03 4.79
C ARG A 231 -7.81 3.47 4.36
N TYR A 232 -8.59 3.64 3.31
CA TYR A 232 -8.97 4.99 2.83
C TYR A 232 -9.81 5.75 3.86
N LEU A 233 -10.70 5.06 4.59
CA LEU A 233 -11.45 5.65 5.70
C LEU A 233 -10.53 6.05 6.85
N PHE A 234 -9.53 5.23 7.16
CA PHE A 234 -8.56 5.53 8.22
C PHE A 234 -7.71 6.75 7.86
N ILE A 235 -7.13 6.79 6.66
CA ILE A 235 -6.37 7.96 6.16
C ILE A 235 -7.25 9.20 6.10
N SER A 236 -8.53 9.07 5.70
CA SER A 236 -9.49 10.18 5.77
C SER A 236 -9.65 10.72 7.18
N GLY A 237 -9.75 9.82 8.19
CA GLY A 237 -9.78 10.21 9.59
C GLY A 237 -8.54 11.00 9.99
N GLN A 238 -7.35 10.48 9.71
CA GLN A 238 -6.08 11.15 10.02
C GLN A 238 -5.95 12.53 9.35
N LEU A 239 -6.34 12.65 8.06
CA LEU A 239 -6.32 13.93 7.37
C LEU A 239 -7.27 14.94 8.01
N LEU A 240 -8.46 14.50 8.41
CA LEU A 240 -9.45 15.35 9.08
C LEU A 240 -8.98 15.77 10.49
N GLU A 241 -8.27 14.91 11.21
CA GLU A 241 -7.59 15.27 12.46
C GLU A 241 -6.56 16.37 12.25
N LEU A 242 -5.68 16.20 11.25
CA LEU A 242 -4.66 17.19 10.90
C LEU A 242 -5.26 18.55 10.48
N LEU A 243 -6.49 18.55 9.96
CA LEU A 243 -7.27 19.74 9.61
C LEU A 243 -8.08 20.31 10.79
N GLY A 244 -8.01 19.70 11.98
CA GLY A 244 -8.78 20.13 13.16
C GLY A 244 -10.27 19.78 13.11
N GLN A 245 -10.71 18.95 12.14
CA GLN A 245 -12.10 18.57 11.94
C GLN A 245 -12.46 17.31 12.74
N GLN A 246 -12.40 17.39 14.06
CA GLN A 246 -12.51 16.24 14.98
C GLN A 246 -13.78 15.41 14.78
N ASP A 247 -14.97 16.04 14.69
CA ASP A 247 -16.24 15.34 14.48
C ASP A 247 -16.27 14.54 13.17
N SER A 248 -15.67 15.10 12.12
CA SER A 248 -15.60 14.45 10.81
C SER A 248 -14.60 13.29 10.83
N ALA A 249 -13.48 13.43 11.53
CA ALA A 249 -12.50 12.38 11.75
C ALA A 249 -13.11 11.19 12.50
N GLN A 250 -13.81 11.46 13.61
CA GLN A 250 -14.53 10.46 14.39
C GLN A 250 -15.54 9.68 13.53
N LYS A 251 -16.33 10.39 12.70
CA LYS A 251 -17.26 9.73 11.77
C LYS A 251 -16.54 8.86 10.73
N ALA A 252 -15.37 9.27 10.25
CA ALA A 252 -14.57 8.47 9.32
C ALA A 252 -14.08 7.17 9.97
N TYR A 253 -13.56 7.23 11.18
CA TYR A 253 -13.13 6.06 11.96
C TYR A 253 -14.30 5.12 12.31
N ALA A 254 -15.44 5.67 12.75
CA ALA A 254 -16.63 4.89 13.08
C ALA A 254 -17.14 4.05 11.89
N ARG A 255 -17.01 4.58 10.66
CA ARG A 255 -17.37 3.84 9.43
C ARG A 255 -16.55 2.58 9.19
N ILE A 256 -15.34 2.49 9.73
CA ILE A 256 -14.52 1.26 9.68
C ILE A 256 -15.21 0.13 10.45
N GLY A 257 -15.81 0.44 11.61
CA GLY A 257 -16.57 -0.50 12.40
C GLY A 257 -17.77 -1.12 11.65
N LEU A 258 -18.40 -0.36 10.74
CA LEU A 258 -19.50 -0.85 9.90
C LEU A 258 -19.06 -1.94 8.90
N LEU A 259 -17.78 -2.07 8.61
CA LEU A 259 -17.24 -3.13 7.77
C LEU A 259 -17.17 -4.48 8.48
N LYS A 260 -17.35 -4.51 9.79
CA LYS A 260 -17.35 -5.70 10.66
C LYS A 260 -16.07 -6.53 10.47
N ARG A 261 -16.17 -7.86 10.41
CA ARG A 261 -15.04 -8.79 10.21
C ARG A 261 -14.33 -8.66 8.84
N LYS A 262 -14.84 -7.83 7.92
CA LYS A 262 -14.20 -7.58 6.62
C LYS A 262 -13.18 -6.43 6.67
N ALA A 263 -13.15 -5.64 7.75
CA ALA A 263 -12.08 -4.69 8.01
C ALA A 263 -10.84 -5.41 8.56
N PRO A 264 -9.62 -4.97 8.18
CA PRO A 264 -8.40 -5.40 8.87
C PRO A 264 -8.49 -5.05 10.36
N ARG A 265 -8.21 -6.04 11.23
CA ARG A 265 -8.39 -5.88 12.68
C ARG A 265 -7.48 -4.81 13.26
N ASN A 266 -6.25 -4.72 12.77
CA ASN A 266 -5.30 -3.67 13.15
C ASN A 266 -5.85 -2.25 12.92
N LEU A 267 -6.43 -1.98 11.74
CA LEU A 267 -7.04 -0.68 11.44
C LEU A 267 -8.29 -0.41 12.28
N LEU A 268 -9.10 -1.45 12.54
CA LEU A 268 -10.29 -1.31 13.35
C LEU A 268 -9.95 -0.92 14.79
N ILE A 269 -8.98 -1.60 15.40
CA ILE A 269 -8.57 -1.30 16.78
C ILE A 269 -7.98 0.09 16.89
N GLN A 270 -7.08 0.45 15.95
CA GLN A 270 -6.50 1.79 15.97
C GLN A 270 -7.55 2.88 15.76
N ALA A 271 -8.52 2.67 14.86
CA ALA A 271 -9.62 3.60 14.68
C ALA A 271 -10.47 3.76 15.95
N GLN A 272 -10.69 2.68 16.70
CA GLN A 272 -11.40 2.74 17.99
C GLN A 272 -10.59 3.49 19.04
N ILE A 273 -9.27 3.27 19.09
CA ILE A 273 -8.37 4.02 19.99
C ILE A 273 -8.42 5.51 19.62
N ASN A 274 -8.25 5.88 18.35
CA ASN A 274 -8.29 7.28 17.91
C ASN A 274 -9.65 7.92 18.25
N THR A 275 -10.77 7.19 18.07
CA THR A 275 -12.10 7.69 18.44
C THR A 275 -12.18 8.02 19.92
N VAL A 276 -11.60 7.20 20.79
CA VAL A 276 -11.58 7.44 22.25
C VAL A 276 -10.87 8.74 22.60
N PHE A 277 -9.74 9.03 21.96
CA PHE A 277 -9.00 10.27 22.19
C PHE A 277 -9.67 11.51 21.57
N LEU A 278 -10.41 11.35 20.49
CA LEU A 278 -11.09 12.46 19.79
C LEU A 278 -12.41 12.85 20.46
N ASP A 279 -13.08 11.93 21.14
CA ASP A 279 -14.39 12.19 21.72
C ASP A 279 -14.28 12.84 23.09
N THR A 280 -14.31 14.16 23.07
CA THR A 280 -14.26 14.98 24.28
C THR A 280 -15.58 15.00 25.08
N SER A 281 -16.65 14.38 24.56
CA SER A 281 -17.93 14.27 25.27
C SER A 281 -17.90 13.18 26.36
N TRP A 282 -16.99 12.21 26.25
CA TRP A 282 -16.86 11.15 27.24
C TRP A 282 -16.03 11.60 28.44
N ALA A 283 -16.53 11.27 29.61
CA ALA A 283 -15.74 11.41 30.84
C ALA A 283 -14.48 10.53 30.79
N PRO A 284 -13.37 10.93 31.41
CA PRO A 284 -12.11 10.16 31.38
C PRO A 284 -12.26 8.70 31.84
N GLU A 285 -13.12 8.45 32.81
CA GLU A 285 -13.44 7.10 33.29
C GLU A 285 -14.16 6.26 32.22
N GLU A 286 -15.01 6.88 31.41
CA GLU A 286 -15.71 6.21 30.31
C GLU A 286 -14.74 5.84 29.19
N GLN A 287 -13.84 6.74 28.84
CA GLN A 287 -12.77 6.48 27.86
C GLN A 287 -11.92 5.26 28.31
N ILE A 288 -11.49 5.23 29.58
CA ILE A 288 -10.75 4.10 30.15
C ILE A 288 -11.58 2.81 30.08
N ASN A 289 -12.87 2.86 30.41
CA ASN A 289 -13.74 1.70 30.38
C ASN A 289 -13.94 1.15 28.96
N ILE A 290 -13.99 2.02 27.94
CA ILE A 290 -14.05 1.60 26.55
C ILE A 290 -12.77 0.85 26.16
N LEU A 291 -11.59 1.39 26.47
CA LEU A 291 -10.33 0.73 26.19
C LEU A 291 -10.17 -0.59 26.95
N LYS A 292 -10.61 -0.67 28.22
CA LYS A 292 -10.62 -1.92 28.99
C LYS A 292 -11.53 -2.98 28.35
N ARG A 293 -12.69 -2.59 27.81
CA ARG A 293 -13.55 -3.52 27.06
C ARG A 293 -12.88 -4.03 25.78
N LEU A 294 -12.12 -3.17 25.08
CA LEU A 294 -11.32 -3.59 23.93
C LEU A 294 -10.22 -4.56 24.34
N LEU A 295 -9.53 -4.30 25.45
CA LEU A 295 -8.47 -5.16 25.98
C LEU A 295 -8.98 -6.54 26.37
N ASN A 296 -10.17 -6.61 26.96
CA ASN A 296 -10.80 -7.86 27.42
C ASN A 296 -11.36 -8.72 26.28
N ASN A 297 -11.39 -8.21 25.04
CA ASN A 297 -11.83 -8.99 23.89
C ASN A 297 -10.68 -9.85 23.38
N TYR A 298 -10.81 -11.18 23.48
CA TYR A 298 -9.77 -12.14 23.07
C TYR A 298 -9.34 -11.99 21.59
N GLU A 299 -10.23 -11.56 20.70
CA GLU A 299 -9.88 -11.30 19.31
C GLU A 299 -8.86 -10.14 19.17
N ASN A 300 -8.65 -9.33 20.20
CA ASN A 300 -7.72 -8.22 20.22
C ASN A 300 -6.36 -8.57 20.86
N GLU A 301 -6.17 -9.81 21.32
CA GLU A 301 -4.93 -10.26 21.96
C GLU A 301 -3.66 -9.90 21.15
N PRO A 302 -3.59 -10.09 19.81
CA PRO A 302 -2.41 -9.70 19.05
C PRO A 302 -2.10 -8.20 19.06
N TYR A 303 -3.06 -7.35 19.45
CA TYR A 303 -2.98 -5.90 19.44
C TYR A 303 -3.08 -5.28 20.83
N GLN A 304 -3.02 -6.09 21.89
CA GLN A 304 -3.15 -5.63 23.27
C GLN A 304 -2.13 -4.55 23.64
N HIS A 305 -0.90 -4.62 23.10
CA HIS A 305 0.14 -3.63 23.32
C HIS A 305 -0.31 -2.21 22.97
N ARG A 306 -1.05 -2.00 21.88
CA ARG A 306 -1.58 -0.68 21.49
C ARG A 306 -2.66 -0.20 22.46
N ILE A 307 -3.53 -1.09 22.88
CA ILE A 307 -4.63 -0.76 23.82
C ILE A 307 -4.05 -0.44 25.19
N LEU A 308 -3.04 -1.18 25.64
CA LEU A 308 -2.32 -0.91 26.89
C LEU A 308 -1.58 0.43 26.83
N SER A 309 -0.90 0.74 25.70
CA SER A 309 -0.27 2.04 25.49
C SER A 309 -1.28 3.19 25.50
N ALA A 310 -2.47 2.99 24.93
CA ALA A 310 -3.53 3.99 24.97
C ALA A 310 -4.07 4.20 26.40
N LEU A 311 -4.27 3.11 27.17
CA LEU A 311 -4.63 3.19 28.59
C LEU A 311 -3.56 3.92 29.41
N ALA A 312 -2.28 3.64 29.12
CA ALA A 312 -1.15 4.32 29.78
C ALA A 312 -1.21 5.84 29.52
N LYS A 313 -1.35 6.25 28.25
CA LYS A 313 -1.43 7.67 27.88
C LYS A 313 -2.60 8.39 28.53
N LEU A 314 -3.81 7.81 28.54
CA LEU A 314 -4.97 8.40 29.21
C LEU A 314 -4.76 8.53 30.72
N ASN A 315 -4.08 7.58 31.37
CA ASN A 315 -3.78 7.68 32.80
C ASN A 315 -2.72 8.74 33.10
N LEU A 316 -1.72 8.96 32.20
CA LEU A 316 -0.78 10.09 32.32
C LEU A 316 -1.50 11.44 32.24
N GLU A 317 -2.42 11.61 31.28
CA GLU A 317 -3.25 12.82 31.14
C GLU A 317 -4.06 13.11 32.42
N GLN A 318 -4.48 12.06 33.14
CA GLN A 318 -5.18 12.18 34.41
C GLN A 318 -4.26 12.26 35.64
N GLN A 319 -2.94 12.37 35.46
CA GLN A 319 -1.93 12.41 36.53
C GLN A 319 -1.96 11.16 37.42
N LYS A 320 -2.39 10.01 36.91
CA LYS A 320 -2.38 8.70 37.54
C LYS A 320 -1.13 7.92 37.19
N ASP A 321 0.03 8.50 37.49
CA ASP A 321 1.35 8.08 36.99
C ASP A 321 1.66 6.61 37.29
N SER A 322 1.42 6.15 38.52
CA SER A 322 1.69 4.75 38.90
C SER A 322 0.91 3.74 38.04
N ILE A 323 -0.36 4.04 37.74
CA ILE A 323 -1.20 3.20 36.89
C ILE A 323 -0.72 3.26 35.43
N ALA A 324 -0.36 4.45 34.97
CA ALA A 324 0.15 4.65 33.62
C ALA A 324 1.45 3.87 33.36
N LEU A 325 2.39 3.93 34.31
CA LEU A 325 3.65 3.19 34.21
C LEU A 325 3.44 1.67 34.21
N ASP A 326 2.52 1.14 35.02
CA ASP A 326 2.15 -0.29 34.99
C ASP A 326 1.57 -0.70 33.61
N TYR A 327 0.74 0.15 33.00
CA TYR A 327 0.25 -0.13 31.65
C TYR A 327 1.33 -0.06 30.58
N PHE A 328 2.29 0.87 30.66
CA PHE A 328 3.45 0.90 29.74
C PHE A 328 4.31 -0.33 29.90
N GLU A 329 4.58 -0.77 31.13
CA GLU A 329 5.35 -1.99 31.39
C GLU A 329 4.67 -3.21 30.76
N LYS A 330 3.36 -3.37 30.96
CA LYS A 330 2.56 -4.44 30.34
C LYS A 330 2.56 -4.35 28.81
N ALA A 331 2.49 -3.15 28.24
CA ALA A 331 2.55 -2.95 26.79
C ALA A 331 3.90 -3.36 26.21
N LEU A 332 5.00 -2.97 26.87
CA LEU A 332 6.36 -3.31 26.46
C LEU A 332 6.71 -4.79 26.68
N ALA A 333 6.04 -5.46 27.63
CA ALA A 333 6.20 -6.90 27.87
C ALA A 333 5.32 -7.78 26.97
N ALA A 334 4.47 -7.19 26.12
CA ALA A 334 3.59 -7.95 25.25
C ALA A 334 4.39 -8.74 24.19
N PRO A 335 4.13 -10.05 24.01
CA PRO A 335 4.93 -10.90 23.12
C PRO A 335 4.90 -10.48 21.65
N THR A 336 3.87 -9.77 21.24
CA THR A 336 3.62 -9.35 19.85
C THR A 336 3.70 -7.84 19.69
N ILE A 337 4.53 -7.16 20.51
CA ILE A 337 4.65 -5.70 20.41
C ILE A 337 5.18 -5.30 19.02
N GLU A 338 4.47 -4.39 18.39
CA GLU A 338 4.88 -3.84 17.11
C GLU A 338 5.96 -2.77 17.29
N ARG A 339 6.94 -2.77 16.39
CA ARG A 339 8.09 -1.87 16.41
C ARG A 339 7.72 -0.41 16.66
N PHE A 340 6.74 0.12 15.94
CA PHE A 340 6.33 1.53 16.09
C PHE A 340 5.63 1.81 17.43
N THR A 341 4.87 0.86 17.98
CA THR A 341 4.28 0.99 19.31
C THR A 341 5.36 0.99 20.40
N GLU A 342 6.36 0.12 20.28
CA GLU A 342 7.48 0.05 21.19
C GLU A 342 8.29 1.35 21.17
N MET A 343 8.63 1.85 19.97
CA MET A 343 9.31 3.12 19.75
C MET A 343 8.54 4.29 20.38
N GLU A 344 7.24 4.37 20.17
CA GLU A 344 6.39 5.43 20.71
C GLU A 344 6.33 5.38 22.25
N ASN A 345 6.26 4.17 22.83
CA ASN A 345 6.28 3.99 24.28
C ASN A 345 7.63 4.46 24.87
N TYR A 346 8.76 4.08 24.30
CA TYR A 346 10.06 4.58 24.76
C TYR A 346 10.20 6.09 24.61
N GLN A 347 9.68 6.66 23.53
CA GLN A 347 9.67 8.11 23.34
C GLN A 347 8.82 8.80 24.41
N THR A 348 7.63 8.30 24.71
CA THR A 348 6.74 8.84 25.74
C THR A 348 7.36 8.73 27.13
N LEU A 349 7.92 7.58 27.48
CA LEU A 349 8.55 7.35 28.78
C LEU A 349 9.81 8.20 28.97
N SER A 350 10.64 8.36 27.91
CA SER A 350 11.80 9.25 27.97
C SER A 350 11.41 10.71 28.19
N ALA A 351 10.32 11.16 27.56
CA ALA A 351 9.80 12.51 27.75
C ALA A 351 9.21 12.69 29.17
N TYR A 352 8.44 11.73 29.66
CA TYR A 352 7.84 11.74 30.97
C TYR A 352 8.90 11.81 32.08
N PHE A 353 9.91 10.92 32.09
CA PHE A 353 10.94 10.91 33.10
C PHE A 353 11.85 12.15 33.05
N PHE A 354 12.06 12.72 31.85
CA PHE A 354 12.77 13.98 31.72
C PHE A 354 12.03 15.12 32.44
N MET A 355 10.70 15.21 32.26
CA MET A 355 9.87 16.22 32.95
C MET A 355 9.84 16.03 34.48
N GLN A 356 10.02 14.81 34.96
CA GLN A 356 10.12 14.50 36.39
C GLN A 356 11.52 14.72 36.97
N GLY A 357 12.51 15.13 36.17
CA GLY A 357 13.89 15.29 36.60
C GLY A 357 14.67 13.96 36.81
N GLU A 358 14.08 12.84 36.39
CA GLU A 358 14.63 11.49 36.50
C GLU A 358 15.59 11.18 35.32
N TYR A 359 16.74 11.89 35.27
CA TYR A 359 17.63 11.88 34.12
C TYR A 359 18.22 10.51 33.82
N VAL A 360 18.51 9.69 34.82
CA VAL A 360 19.04 8.33 34.64
C VAL A 360 18.00 7.44 33.91
N LYS A 361 16.72 7.52 34.32
CA LYS A 361 15.67 6.78 33.65
C LYS A 361 15.45 7.31 32.21
N THR A 362 15.50 8.62 32.04
CA THR A 362 15.44 9.26 30.71
C THR A 362 16.52 8.70 29.78
N ALA A 363 17.77 8.65 30.24
CA ALA A 363 18.88 8.11 29.48
C ALA A 363 18.67 6.64 29.10
N ASN A 364 18.22 5.82 30.03
CA ASN A 364 17.91 4.41 29.78
C ASN A 364 16.84 4.21 28.70
N TYR A 365 15.79 5.03 28.67
CA TYR A 365 14.77 4.96 27.62
C TYR A 365 15.28 5.51 26.28
N LEU A 366 16.14 6.52 26.28
CA LEU A 366 16.80 6.98 25.05
C LEU A 366 17.75 5.93 24.47
N ASP A 367 18.49 5.20 25.31
CA ASP A 367 19.35 4.09 24.87
C ASP A 367 18.56 2.95 24.23
N ARG A 368 17.31 2.71 24.68
CA ARG A 368 16.38 1.75 24.05
C ARG A 368 15.73 2.29 22.78
N LEU A 369 15.59 3.61 22.67
CA LEU A 369 14.96 4.27 21.52
C LEU A 369 15.90 4.43 20.33
N LEU A 370 17.20 4.68 20.58
CA LEU A 370 18.21 4.92 19.54
C LEU A 370 18.28 3.83 18.47
N PRO A 371 18.23 2.50 18.78
CA PRO A 371 18.31 1.44 17.78
C PRO A 371 17.18 1.41 16.74
N PHE A 372 16.09 2.16 16.97
CA PHE A 372 14.99 2.26 16.00
C PHE A 372 15.32 3.15 14.80
N PHE A 373 16.38 3.94 14.88
CA PHE A 373 16.77 4.93 13.87
C PHE A 373 18.11 4.58 13.24
N ASP A 374 18.24 4.91 11.94
CA ASP A 374 19.53 4.84 11.26
C ASP A 374 20.51 5.87 11.87
N GLU A 375 21.75 5.45 12.13
CA GLU A 375 22.80 6.29 12.74
C GLU A 375 23.10 7.56 11.93
N LYS A 376 22.91 7.51 10.60
CA LYS A 376 23.11 8.65 9.70
C LYS A 376 21.94 9.63 9.72
N SER A 377 20.77 9.22 10.24
CA SER A 377 19.57 10.03 10.26
C SER A 377 19.71 11.25 11.17
N THR A 378 19.04 12.33 10.81
CA THR A 378 18.98 13.56 11.64
C THR A 378 18.34 13.26 13.01
N LYS A 379 17.35 12.36 13.04
CA LYS A 379 16.64 11.99 14.27
C LYS A 379 17.54 11.25 15.23
N PHE A 380 18.33 10.28 14.77
CA PHE A 380 19.32 9.57 15.59
C PHE A 380 20.29 10.57 16.23
N LYS A 381 20.91 11.45 15.42
CA LYS A 381 21.87 12.44 15.91
C LYS A 381 21.27 13.40 16.96
N GLN A 382 20.00 13.78 16.81
CA GLN A 382 19.29 14.61 17.79
C GLN A 382 19.07 13.85 19.11
N LEU A 383 18.62 12.59 19.05
CA LEU A 383 18.38 11.76 20.22
C LEU A 383 19.71 11.43 20.94
N GLN A 384 20.75 11.14 20.19
CA GLN A 384 22.08 10.88 20.72
C GLN A 384 22.64 12.09 21.48
N ARG A 385 22.59 13.30 20.89
CA ARG A 385 23.00 14.54 21.57
C ARG A 385 22.23 14.77 22.87
N ARG A 386 20.90 14.55 22.83
CA ARG A 386 20.05 14.64 24.03
C ARG A 386 20.47 13.63 25.09
N ARG A 387 20.79 12.41 24.68
CA ARG A 387 21.27 11.34 25.59
C ARG A 387 22.63 11.70 26.21
N GLU A 388 23.56 12.22 25.42
CA GLU A 388 24.89 12.66 25.88
C GLU A 388 24.79 13.80 26.88
N SER A 389 23.93 14.80 26.65
CA SER A 389 23.70 15.92 27.57
C SER A 389 23.11 15.54 28.93
N LEU A 390 22.60 14.33 29.11
CA LEU A 390 22.12 13.82 30.40
C LEU A 390 23.20 13.12 31.22
N SER A 391 24.41 12.96 30.68
CA SER A 391 25.54 12.32 31.35
C SER A 391 26.57 13.34 31.90
N GLU A 392 26.36 14.63 31.60
CA GLU A 392 27.09 15.77 32.19
C GLU A 392 26.38 16.24 33.47
#